data_b15308019db2a79cf96006eabc49846e
#
_entry.id   b15308019db2a79cf96006eabc49846e
#
_cell.length_a   1.000
_cell.length_b   1.000
_cell.length_c   1.000
_cell.angle_alpha   90.00
_cell.angle_beta   90.00
_cell.angle_gamma   90.00
#
_symmetry.space_group_name_H-M   'P 1'
#
loop_
_entity.id
_entity.type
_entity.pdbx_description
1 polymer ?
#
loop_
_entity_poly.entity_id
_entity_poly.type
_entity_poly.pdbx_seq_one_letter_code
_entity_poly.pdbx_strand_id
1 'polypeptide(L)'
;LQVDEAVTTTVKLRVIGRQQQLLRIDFETTPSHEALRAKLSEFERRLPDCDAVVFSDYGKGGLTHIGEMIRLARAAGKIVLVDPKGDDYACYAGATIITPNRSEMREVVGRWKDEADLEQKAAALRNELALDALLVTRSEEGMSLFRADGALHEKAVAREVYDVSGAGDTVIATLAVMLAQGADWAK
;
A
#
# COMPACT_ATOMS: atom_id res chain seq x y z
N LEU A 1 -13.68 -5.73 14.51
CA LEU A 1 -14.51 -5.11 13.47
C LEU A 1 -15.28 -3.96 14.10
N GLN A 2 -15.19 -2.78 13.49
CA GLN A 2 -15.97 -1.62 13.92
C GLN A 2 -17.15 -1.45 12.98
N VAL A 3 -18.34 -1.31 13.51
CA VAL A 3 -19.57 -1.10 12.76
C VAL A 3 -20.01 0.36 12.97
N ASP A 4 -20.28 1.07 11.88
CA ASP A 4 -20.87 2.40 11.90
C ASP A 4 -22.22 2.30 11.14
N GLU A 5 -23.33 2.50 11.84
CA GLU A 5 -24.68 2.39 11.26
C GLU A 5 -24.97 3.48 10.23
N ALA A 6 -24.23 4.59 10.24
CA ALA A 6 -24.35 5.67 9.27
C ALA A 6 -23.62 5.37 7.95
N VAL A 7 -22.73 4.36 7.93
CA VAL A 7 -21.97 3.98 6.73
C VAL A 7 -22.62 2.78 6.06
N THR A 8 -23.13 2.99 4.86
CA THR A 8 -23.63 1.91 4.02
C THR A 8 -22.49 1.15 3.36
N THR A 9 -22.64 -0.15 3.20
CA THR A 9 -21.68 -0.96 2.43
C THR A 9 -21.55 -0.41 1.01
N THR A 10 -20.33 -0.20 0.54
CA THR A 10 -20.06 0.26 -0.83
C THR A 10 -20.69 -0.67 -1.86
N VAL A 11 -21.51 -0.11 -2.73
CA VAL A 11 -22.12 -0.83 -3.86
C VAL A 11 -21.36 -0.47 -5.13
N LYS A 12 -20.84 -1.48 -5.82
CA LYS A 12 -20.14 -1.31 -7.11
C LYS A 12 -20.99 -1.89 -8.23
N LEU A 13 -21.67 -1.01 -8.97
CA LEU A 13 -22.46 -1.38 -10.13
C LEU A 13 -21.58 -1.38 -11.39
N ARG A 14 -21.50 -2.51 -12.08
CA ARG A 14 -20.80 -2.63 -13.36
C ARG A 14 -21.81 -2.88 -14.46
N VAL A 15 -21.84 -2.00 -15.46
CA VAL A 15 -22.63 -2.18 -16.66
C VAL A 15 -21.75 -2.85 -17.71
N ILE A 16 -22.14 -4.06 -18.13
CA ILE A 16 -21.38 -4.86 -19.10
C ILE A 16 -22.22 -5.00 -20.36
N GLY A 17 -21.65 -4.66 -21.51
CA GLY A 17 -22.23 -4.88 -22.82
C GLY A 17 -21.30 -5.68 -23.72
N ARG A 18 -21.79 -6.78 -24.33
CA ARG A 18 -21.02 -7.65 -25.24
C ARG A 18 -19.64 -8.05 -24.73
N GLN A 19 -19.51 -8.44 -23.46
CA GLN A 19 -18.26 -8.82 -22.78
C GLN A 19 -17.30 -7.65 -22.46
N GLN A 20 -17.73 -6.41 -22.65
CA GLN A 20 -16.97 -5.22 -22.28
C GLN A 20 -17.66 -4.49 -21.13
N GLN A 21 -16.87 -4.07 -20.12
CA GLN A 21 -17.36 -3.16 -19.08
C GLN A 21 -17.50 -1.77 -19.69
N LEU A 22 -18.75 -1.29 -19.78
CA LEU A 22 -19.08 0.02 -20.35
C LEU A 22 -19.00 1.13 -19.30
N LEU A 23 -19.44 0.83 -18.07
CA LEU A 23 -19.51 1.81 -16.98
C LEU A 23 -19.35 1.10 -15.63
N ARG A 24 -18.71 1.77 -14.68
CA ARG A 24 -18.73 1.43 -13.25
C ARG A 24 -19.23 2.62 -12.45
N ILE A 25 -20.20 2.38 -11.58
CA ILE A 25 -20.72 3.37 -10.64
C ILE A 25 -20.46 2.84 -9.25
N ASP A 26 -19.75 3.61 -8.43
CA ASP A 26 -19.47 3.27 -7.04
C ASP A 26 -20.33 4.18 -6.15
N PHE A 27 -21.19 3.57 -5.32
CA PHE A 27 -21.97 4.26 -4.30
C PHE A 27 -21.24 4.13 -2.98
N GLU A 28 -20.69 5.23 -2.48
CA GLU A 28 -19.79 5.24 -1.32
C GLU A 28 -20.26 6.24 -0.29
N THR A 29 -20.13 5.89 0.98
CA THR A 29 -20.37 6.77 2.11
C THR A 29 -19.06 6.96 2.87
N THR A 30 -18.65 8.21 3.08
CA THR A 30 -17.47 8.51 3.88
C THR A 30 -17.77 8.26 5.37
N PRO A 31 -16.89 7.58 6.13
CA PRO A 31 -17.06 7.37 7.54
C PRO A 31 -17.14 8.69 8.31
N SER A 32 -17.93 8.70 9.38
CA SER A 32 -18.03 9.86 10.27
C SER A 32 -16.71 10.13 11.01
N HIS A 33 -16.53 11.38 11.46
CA HIS A 33 -15.37 11.74 12.28
C HIS A 33 -15.29 10.93 13.58
N GLU A 34 -16.45 10.61 14.18
CA GLU A 34 -16.52 9.78 15.39
C GLU A 34 -16.06 8.35 15.11
N ALA A 35 -16.50 7.73 14.00
CA ALA A 35 -16.08 6.40 13.59
C ALA A 35 -14.58 6.35 13.33
N LEU A 36 -14.01 7.37 12.68
CA LEU A 36 -12.57 7.47 12.41
C LEU A 36 -11.75 7.62 13.70
N ARG A 37 -12.22 8.42 14.67
CA ARG A 37 -11.57 8.53 15.99
C ARG A 37 -11.66 7.24 16.80
N ALA A 38 -12.82 6.60 16.82
CA ALA A 38 -13.00 5.32 17.49
C ALA A 38 -12.10 4.24 16.88
N LYS A 39 -11.91 4.26 15.54
CA LYS A 39 -10.97 3.40 14.84
C LYS A 39 -9.52 3.63 15.27
N LEU A 40 -9.10 4.90 15.42
CA LEU A 40 -7.77 5.24 15.90
C LEU A 40 -7.53 4.71 17.32
N SER A 41 -8.46 4.92 18.24
CA SER A 41 -8.37 4.40 19.63
C SER A 41 -8.32 2.87 19.67
N GLU A 42 -9.11 2.20 18.83
CA GLU A 42 -9.08 0.73 18.74
C GLU A 42 -7.76 0.23 18.13
N PHE A 43 -7.19 0.97 17.17
CA PHE A 43 -5.88 0.69 16.61
C PHE A 43 -4.80 0.76 17.70
N GLU A 44 -4.74 1.84 18.48
CA GLU A 44 -3.79 1.98 19.58
C GLU A 44 -3.91 0.83 20.58
N ARG A 45 -5.12 0.45 20.93
CA ARG A 45 -5.38 -0.65 21.88
C ARG A 45 -4.85 -2.00 21.39
N ARG A 46 -4.84 -2.22 20.07
CA ARG A 46 -4.41 -3.49 19.44
C ARG A 46 -2.93 -3.55 19.10
N LEU A 47 -2.25 -2.41 19.04
CA LEU A 47 -0.84 -2.36 18.66
C LEU A 47 0.07 -3.30 19.47
N PRO A 48 -0.10 -3.49 20.80
CA PRO A 48 0.72 -4.41 21.55
C PRO A 48 0.62 -5.86 21.09
N ASP A 49 -0.53 -6.25 20.55
CA ASP A 49 -0.87 -7.64 20.21
C ASP A 49 -0.46 -8.04 18.79
N CYS A 50 0.22 -7.16 18.04
CA CYS A 50 0.64 -7.46 16.67
C CYS A 50 2.15 -7.28 16.48
N ASP A 51 2.73 -7.97 15.51
CA ASP A 51 4.15 -7.88 15.14
C ASP A 51 4.36 -6.89 13.98
N ALA A 52 3.38 -6.79 13.10
CA ALA A 52 3.39 -5.87 11.96
C ALA A 52 2.01 -5.26 11.72
N VAL A 53 2.00 -4.10 11.07
CA VAL A 53 0.78 -3.39 10.66
C VAL A 53 0.79 -3.24 9.14
N VAL A 54 -0.32 -3.61 8.52
CA VAL A 54 -0.54 -3.41 7.08
C VAL A 54 -1.68 -2.40 6.90
N PHE A 55 -1.40 -1.33 6.18
CA PHE A 55 -2.40 -0.37 5.73
C PHE A 55 -2.64 -0.60 4.23
N SER A 56 -3.85 -1.02 3.87
CA SER A 56 -4.31 -1.09 2.48
C SER A 56 -5.20 0.11 2.21
N ASP A 57 -4.68 1.10 1.51
CA ASP A 57 -5.42 2.32 1.21
C ASP A 57 -6.13 2.23 -0.15
N TYR A 58 -7.40 2.56 -0.15
CA TYR A 58 -8.24 2.63 -1.34
C TYR A 58 -8.68 4.07 -1.66
N GLY A 59 -8.17 5.06 -0.93
CA GLY A 59 -8.53 6.47 -1.11
C GLY A 59 -9.98 6.80 -0.74
N LYS A 60 -10.62 5.98 0.13
CA LYS A 60 -12.06 6.11 0.49
C LYS A 60 -12.32 6.75 1.85
N GLY A 61 -11.33 7.48 2.38
CA GLY A 61 -11.45 8.19 3.66
C GLY A 61 -11.35 7.30 4.91
N GLY A 62 -11.30 5.98 4.76
CA GLY A 62 -11.19 5.06 5.90
C GLY A 62 -9.86 5.15 6.65
N LEU A 63 -8.83 5.71 6.03
CA LEU A 63 -7.48 5.90 6.57
C LEU A 63 -7.09 7.38 6.72
N THR A 64 -8.06 8.25 7.00
CA THR A 64 -7.83 9.71 7.17
C THR A 64 -6.73 10.03 8.20
N HIS A 65 -6.56 9.20 9.23
CA HIS A 65 -5.55 9.38 10.28
C HIS A 65 -4.30 8.50 10.06
N ILE A 66 -4.02 8.07 8.83
CA ILE A 66 -2.94 7.11 8.54
C ILE A 66 -1.57 7.58 9.02
N GLY A 67 -1.22 8.85 8.84
CA GLY A 67 0.05 9.38 9.29
C GLY A 67 0.23 9.29 10.81
N GLU A 68 -0.83 9.52 11.59
CA GLU A 68 -0.82 9.32 13.04
C GLU A 68 -0.69 7.84 13.40
N MET A 69 -1.42 6.97 12.72
CA MET A 69 -1.34 5.51 12.93
C MET A 69 0.05 4.96 12.62
N ILE A 70 0.70 5.43 11.53
CA ILE A 70 2.08 5.08 11.20
C ILE A 70 3.02 5.50 12.32
N ARG A 71 2.93 6.76 12.77
CA ARG A 71 3.78 7.28 13.85
C ARG A 71 3.63 6.47 15.15
N LEU A 72 2.40 6.13 15.53
CA LEU A 72 2.13 5.31 16.71
C LEU A 72 2.70 3.90 16.59
N ALA A 73 2.50 3.25 15.43
CA ALA A 73 3.01 1.91 15.17
C ALA A 73 4.55 1.88 15.18
N ARG A 74 5.19 2.85 14.54
CA ARG A 74 6.66 2.97 14.53
C ARG A 74 7.21 3.28 15.92
N ALA A 75 6.56 4.14 16.70
CA ALA A 75 6.94 4.41 18.09
C ALA A 75 6.83 3.17 18.99
N ALA A 76 5.88 2.26 18.70
CA ALA A 76 5.74 0.96 19.35
C ALA A 76 6.68 -0.12 18.79
N GLY A 77 7.63 0.24 17.92
CA GLY A 77 8.60 -0.69 17.32
C GLY A 77 8.00 -1.67 16.31
N LYS A 78 6.82 -1.37 15.76
CA LYS A 78 6.16 -2.26 14.81
C LYS A 78 6.63 -2.00 13.38
N ILE A 79 6.66 -3.06 12.59
CA ILE A 79 6.88 -2.99 11.14
C ILE A 79 5.60 -2.46 10.50
N VAL A 80 5.72 -1.44 9.65
CA VAL A 80 4.58 -0.78 9.01
C VAL A 80 4.69 -0.89 7.50
N LEU A 81 3.75 -1.60 6.89
CA LEU A 81 3.64 -1.75 5.45
C LEU A 81 2.43 -0.97 4.94
N VAL A 82 2.57 -0.30 3.80
CA VAL A 82 1.46 0.43 3.19
C VAL A 82 1.32 0.05 1.72
N ASP A 83 0.11 -0.38 1.33
CA ASP A 83 -0.33 -0.40 -0.06
C ASP A 83 -0.95 0.96 -0.35
N PRO A 84 -0.23 1.86 -1.07
CA PRO A 84 -0.59 3.26 -1.16
C PRO A 84 -1.64 3.52 -2.22
N LYS A 85 -2.34 4.69 -2.11
CA LYS A 85 -3.28 5.17 -3.11
C LYS A 85 -3.18 6.69 -3.27
N GLY A 86 -3.45 7.18 -4.49
CA GLY A 86 -3.40 8.61 -4.82
C GLY A 86 -2.04 9.03 -5.37
N ASP A 87 -1.87 10.33 -5.52
CA ASP A 87 -0.72 11.00 -6.12
C ASP A 87 0.15 11.75 -5.08
N ASP A 88 -0.29 11.82 -3.84
CA ASP A 88 0.44 12.39 -2.71
C ASP A 88 0.70 11.35 -1.63
N TYR A 89 1.95 10.97 -1.47
CA TYR A 89 2.39 9.97 -0.49
C TYR A 89 2.92 10.57 0.82
N ALA A 90 2.85 11.90 1.01
CA ALA A 90 3.31 12.55 2.23
C ALA A 90 2.62 12.00 3.50
N CYS A 91 1.36 11.55 3.38
CA CYS A 91 0.63 10.94 4.48
C CYS A 91 1.20 9.58 4.94
N TYR A 92 2.04 8.92 4.13
CA TYR A 92 2.68 7.63 4.44
C TYR A 92 4.10 7.79 5.00
N ALA A 93 4.55 9.02 5.22
CA ALA A 93 5.89 9.28 5.74
C ALA A 93 6.18 8.52 7.04
N GLY A 94 7.39 7.98 7.16
CA GLY A 94 7.83 7.18 8.29
C GLY A 94 7.36 5.72 8.30
N ALA A 95 6.62 5.24 7.29
CA ALA A 95 6.35 3.81 7.16
C ALA A 95 7.65 3.01 6.99
N THR A 96 7.63 1.71 7.29
CA THR A 96 8.77 0.83 7.02
C THR A 96 8.93 0.64 5.52
N ILE A 97 7.84 0.33 4.83
CA ILE A 97 7.82 0.10 3.39
C ILE A 97 6.47 0.49 2.79
N ILE A 98 6.50 1.01 1.57
CA ILE A 98 5.32 1.16 0.72
C ILE A 98 5.46 0.31 -0.54
N THR A 99 4.33 -0.15 -1.09
CA THR A 99 4.30 -1.12 -2.21
C THR A 99 3.50 -0.64 -3.43
N PRO A 100 3.81 0.54 -4.00
CA PRO A 100 3.10 1.03 -5.17
C PRO A 100 3.30 0.11 -6.38
N ASN A 101 2.29 0.03 -7.23
CA ASN A 101 2.49 -0.52 -8.55
C ASN A 101 3.11 0.51 -9.51
N ARG A 102 3.48 0.04 -10.72
CA ARG A 102 4.12 0.87 -11.75
C ARG A 102 3.32 2.13 -12.11
N SER A 103 2.00 2.03 -12.16
CA SER A 103 1.13 3.18 -12.48
C SER A 103 1.10 4.19 -11.34
N GLU A 104 0.89 3.72 -10.13
CA GLU A 104 0.89 4.53 -8.91
C GLU A 104 2.24 5.22 -8.68
N MET A 105 3.35 4.49 -8.87
CA MET A 105 4.68 5.10 -8.82
C MET A 105 4.84 6.23 -9.83
N ARG A 106 4.31 6.06 -11.07
CA ARG A 106 4.35 7.11 -12.10
C ARG A 106 3.50 8.33 -11.78
N GLU A 107 2.40 8.17 -11.09
CA GLU A 107 1.55 9.27 -10.66
C GLU A 107 2.31 10.19 -9.70
N VAL A 108 3.15 9.63 -8.83
CA VAL A 108 3.90 10.38 -7.81
C VAL A 108 5.21 10.96 -8.34
N VAL A 109 6.06 10.14 -8.99
CA VAL A 109 7.41 10.56 -9.39
C VAL A 109 7.52 10.94 -10.87
N GLY A 110 6.42 10.84 -11.61
CA GLY A 110 6.41 11.02 -13.05
C GLY A 110 7.01 9.85 -13.82
N ARG A 111 7.09 9.98 -15.15
CA ARG A 111 7.68 8.95 -16.02
C ARG A 111 9.18 8.85 -15.81
N TRP A 112 9.72 7.67 -15.94
CA TRP A 112 11.18 7.42 -15.98
C TRP A 112 11.59 6.88 -17.34
N LYS A 113 12.85 7.17 -17.71
CA LYS A 113 13.41 6.87 -19.04
C LYS A 113 13.98 5.45 -19.10
N ASP A 114 14.67 5.06 -18.05
CA ASP A 114 15.40 3.81 -17.91
C ASP A 114 15.47 3.37 -16.44
N GLU A 115 16.10 2.25 -16.16
CA GLU A 115 16.23 1.69 -14.80
C GLU A 115 17.00 2.65 -13.86
N ALA A 116 18.04 3.31 -14.36
CA ALA A 116 18.82 4.25 -13.54
C ALA A 116 17.99 5.46 -13.12
N ASP A 117 17.13 5.99 -13.99
CA ASP A 117 16.19 7.07 -13.67
C ASP A 117 15.12 6.59 -12.67
N LEU A 118 14.65 5.33 -12.79
CA LEU A 118 13.74 4.75 -11.81
C LEU A 118 14.41 4.63 -10.43
N GLU A 119 15.63 4.11 -10.37
CA GLU A 119 16.38 3.98 -9.12
C GLU A 119 16.59 5.34 -8.45
N GLN A 120 16.97 6.36 -9.21
CA GLN A 120 17.15 7.72 -8.70
C GLN A 120 15.85 8.28 -8.12
N LYS A 121 14.73 8.14 -8.82
CA LYS A 121 13.42 8.61 -8.40
C LYS A 121 12.90 7.84 -7.18
N ALA A 122 13.08 6.53 -7.17
CA ALA A 122 12.72 5.68 -6.04
C ALA A 122 13.53 6.02 -4.79
N ALA A 123 14.84 6.24 -4.93
CA ALA A 123 15.70 6.67 -3.83
C ALA A 123 15.29 8.07 -3.31
N ALA A 124 14.96 9.00 -4.19
CA ALA A 124 14.48 10.33 -3.80
C ALA A 124 13.19 10.24 -2.99
N LEU A 125 12.17 9.54 -3.50
CA LEU A 125 10.89 9.34 -2.82
C LEU A 125 11.06 8.61 -1.48
N ARG A 126 11.87 7.52 -1.44
CA ARG A 126 12.17 6.80 -0.21
C ARG A 126 12.78 7.71 0.86
N ASN A 127 13.74 8.57 0.48
CA ASN A 127 14.39 9.50 1.39
C ASN A 127 13.43 10.61 1.86
N GLU A 128 12.64 11.19 0.94
CA GLU A 128 11.64 12.20 1.24
C GLU A 128 10.62 11.71 2.28
N LEU A 129 10.14 10.48 2.11
CA LEU A 129 9.17 9.87 3.02
C LEU A 129 9.81 9.17 4.23
N ALA A 130 11.12 9.20 4.38
CA ALA A 130 11.86 8.53 5.46
C ALA A 130 11.48 7.04 5.60
N LEU A 131 11.40 6.31 4.47
CA LEU A 131 11.10 4.88 4.44
C LEU A 131 12.39 4.06 4.60
N ASP A 132 12.28 2.87 5.21
CA ASP A 132 13.36 1.89 5.22
C ASP A 132 13.53 1.27 3.82
N ALA A 133 12.42 1.02 3.12
CA ALA A 133 12.39 0.45 1.77
C ALA A 133 11.20 0.97 0.94
N LEU A 134 11.32 0.84 -0.39
CA LEU A 134 10.26 1.06 -1.36
C LEU A 134 10.22 -0.13 -2.32
N LEU A 135 9.10 -0.84 -2.40
CA LEU A 135 8.89 -1.96 -3.31
C LEU A 135 7.94 -1.55 -4.44
N VAL A 136 8.42 -1.54 -5.67
CA VAL A 136 7.59 -1.26 -6.85
C VAL A 136 7.21 -2.56 -7.53
N THR A 137 5.91 -2.86 -7.62
CA THR A 137 5.43 -4.00 -8.42
C THR A 137 5.28 -3.58 -9.88
N ARG A 138 5.78 -4.40 -10.82
CA ARG A 138 6.01 -4.04 -12.23
C ARG A 138 5.34 -5.00 -13.22
N SER A 139 4.28 -5.68 -12.79
CA SER A 139 3.54 -6.67 -13.58
C SER A 139 4.46 -7.76 -14.14
N GLU A 140 4.50 -7.93 -15.46
CA GLU A 140 5.32 -8.93 -16.17
C GLU A 140 6.84 -8.72 -16.00
N GLU A 141 7.27 -7.52 -15.63
CA GLU A 141 8.69 -7.24 -15.33
C GLU A 141 9.10 -7.70 -13.92
N GLY A 142 8.14 -8.12 -13.09
CA GLY A 142 8.39 -8.57 -11.72
C GLY A 142 8.28 -7.47 -10.69
N MET A 143 9.28 -7.29 -9.84
CA MET A 143 9.29 -6.28 -8.79
C MET A 143 10.69 -5.73 -8.53
N SER A 144 10.75 -4.53 -7.98
CA SER A 144 12.00 -3.84 -7.65
C SER A 144 11.94 -3.28 -6.25
N LEU A 145 12.87 -3.70 -5.40
CA LEU A 145 13.03 -3.22 -4.03
C LEU A 145 14.17 -2.21 -3.97
N PHE A 146 13.89 -1.02 -3.47
CA PHE A 146 14.85 0.08 -3.33
C PHE A 146 15.10 0.37 -1.85
N ARG A 147 16.36 0.29 -1.42
CA ARG A 147 16.81 0.51 -0.05
C ARG A 147 17.97 1.51 -0.01
N ALA A 148 18.46 1.80 1.19
CA ALA A 148 19.60 2.71 1.36
C ALA A 148 20.91 2.12 0.80
N ASP A 149 21.05 0.80 0.82
CA ASP A 149 22.22 0.05 0.36
C ASP A 149 22.15 -0.40 -1.10
N GLY A 150 21.09 -0.07 -1.84
CA GLY A 150 20.96 -0.35 -3.26
C GLY A 150 19.57 -0.84 -3.68
N ALA A 151 19.49 -1.33 -4.91
CA ALA A 151 18.27 -1.88 -5.51
C ALA A 151 18.41 -3.39 -5.76
N LEU A 152 17.31 -4.12 -5.58
CA LEU A 152 17.17 -5.52 -5.93
C LEU A 152 16.01 -5.65 -6.92
N HIS A 153 16.23 -6.37 -8.02
CA HIS A 153 15.24 -6.58 -9.07
C HIS A 153 14.95 -8.07 -9.22
N GLU A 154 13.71 -8.46 -8.98
CA GLU A 154 13.25 -9.83 -9.17
C GLU A 154 12.30 -9.90 -10.35
N LYS A 155 12.58 -10.81 -11.30
CA LYS A 155 11.74 -11.02 -12.49
C LYS A 155 10.51 -11.84 -12.14
N ALA A 156 9.40 -11.57 -12.83
CA ALA A 156 8.22 -12.42 -12.72
C ALA A 156 8.49 -13.83 -13.27
N VAL A 157 8.07 -14.85 -12.53
CA VAL A 157 8.23 -16.26 -12.91
C VAL A 157 6.94 -16.83 -13.51
N ALA A 158 5.90 -16.02 -13.67
CA ALA A 158 4.61 -16.46 -14.18
C ALA A 158 4.71 -16.99 -15.60
N ARG A 159 4.15 -18.20 -15.84
CA ARG A 159 4.12 -18.84 -17.17
C ARG A 159 2.87 -18.44 -17.97
N GLU A 160 1.72 -18.34 -17.32
CA GLU A 160 0.45 -17.87 -17.87
C GLU A 160 -0.31 -17.14 -16.76
N VAL A 161 -0.81 -15.95 -17.05
CA VAL A 161 -1.58 -15.15 -16.09
C VAL A 161 -2.99 -14.97 -16.64
N TYR A 162 -3.98 -15.58 -16.01
CA TYR A 162 -5.39 -15.45 -16.37
C TYR A 162 -6.08 -14.30 -15.63
N ASP A 163 -5.64 -14.01 -14.39
CA ASP A 163 -6.17 -12.95 -13.55
C ASP A 163 -5.07 -12.43 -12.62
N VAL A 164 -4.92 -11.11 -12.56
CA VAL A 164 -3.96 -10.41 -11.69
C VAL A 164 -4.61 -9.84 -10.42
N SER A 165 -5.91 -10.08 -10.23
CA SER A 165 -6.64 -9.57 -9.06
C SER A 165 -6.02 -10.10 -7.77
N GLY A 166 -5.74 -9.20 -6.82
CA GLY A 166 -5.15 -9.57 -5.52
C GLY A 166 -3.66 -9.88 -5.55
N ALA A 167 -2.95 -9.70 -6.69
CA ALA A 167 -1.51 -9.92 -6.73
C ALA A 167 -0.77 -8.97 -5.78
N GLY A 168 -1.12 -7.68 -5.76
CA GLY A 168 -0.56 -6.69 -4.82
C GLY A 168 -0.86 -7.06 -3.37
N ASP A 169 -2.12 -7.43 -3.07
CA ASP A 169 -2.53 -7.87 -1.72
C ASP A 169 -1.72 -9.08 -1.25
N THR A 170 -1.44 -10.03 -2.16
CA THR A 170 -0.62 -11.21 -1.86
C THR A 170 0.83 -10.83 -1.58
N VAL A 171 1.40 -9.92 -2.37
CA VAL A 171 2.78 -9.44 -2.18
C VAL A 171 2.92 -8.77 -0.82
N ILE A 172 2.07 -7.80 -0.48
CA ILE A 172 2.18 -7.08 0.80
C ILE A 172 1.90 -7.99 2.00
N ALA A 173 0.96 -8.93 1.90
CA ALA A 173 0.67 -9.89 2.97
C ALA A 173 1.86 -10.84 3.21
N THR A 174 2.44 -11.38 2.14
CA THR A 174 3.64 -12.23 2.24
C THR A 174 4.80 -11.47 2.85
N LEU A 175 5.05 -10.26 2.38
CA LEU A 175 6.11 -9.39 2.89
C LEU A 175 5.94 -9.09 4.38
N ALA A 176 4.70 -8.82 4.82
CA ALA A 176 4.39 -8.56 6.22
C ALA A 176 4.73 -9.77 7.11
N VAL A 177 4.34 -10.97 6.68
CA VAL A 177 4.62 -12.20 7.43
C VAL A 177 6.13 -12.47 7.49
N MET A 178 6.84 -12.33 6.37
CA MET A 178 8.29 -12.59 6.31
C MET A 178 9.07 -11.61 7.18
N LEU A 179 8.75 -10.32 7.10
CA LEU A 179 9.41 -9.30 7.92
C LEU A 179 9.09 -9.46 9.40
N ALA A 180 7.85 -9.80 9.77
CA ALA A 180 7.47 -10.08 11.15
C ALA A 180 8.23 -11.27 11.74
N GLN A 181 8.63 -12.24 10.91
CA GLN A 181 9.48 -13.37 11.29
C GLN A 181 10.99 -13.04 11.31
N GLY A 182 11.37 -11.81 11.04
CA GLY A 182 12.76 -11.38 11.00
C GLY A 182 13.53 -11.82 9.75
N ALA A 183 12.82 -12.07 8.63
CA ALA A 183 13.47 -12.37 7.36
C ALA A 183 14.31 -11.17 6.90
N ASP A 184 15.44 -11.47 6.29
CA ASP A 184 16.26 -10.48 5.61
C ASP A 184 15.55 -10.01 4.31
N TRP A 185 15.73 -8.73 3.97
CA TRP A 185 15.18 -8.11 2.76
C TRP A 185 15.61 -8.79 1.44
N ALA A 186 16.68 -9.55 1.46
CA ALA A 186 17.22 -10.26 0.30
C ALA A 186 16.68 -11.70 0.15
N LYS A 187 15.78 -12.12 1.01
CA LYS A 187 15.14 -13.45 1.00
C LYS A 187 13.68 -13.35 0.63
#